data_e7679f0f83e58dc55acd3e6094946bb4
#
_entry.id   e7679f0f83e58dc55acd3e6094946bb4
#
_cell.length_a   1.000
_cell.length_b   1.000
_cell.length_c   1.000
_cell.angle_alpha   90.00
_cell.angle_beta   90.00
_cell.angle_gamma   90.00
#
_symmetry.space_group_name_H-M   'P 1'
#
loop_
_entity.id
_entity.type
_entity.pdbx_description
1 polymer ?
#
loop_
_entity_poly.entity_id
_entity_poly.type
_entity_poly.pdbx_seq_one_letter_code
_entity_poly.pdbx_strand_id
1 'polypeptide(L)'
;MRITLILFGFLLLLQSCESPAFYNKSYAFEDNKWSQDVKPSFSIDFKDTLTLYDFVITLRTTTDYKYNNLWVFLNTTPPDGKSVREPYEIKTTYPDGSWIGKKTGTVVEHQLVFKRRKLPYLGKYKFVLEQGISEKEIDEILDISLRIQEVTE
;
A
#
# COMPACT_ATOMS: atom_id res chain seq x y z
N MET A 1 -44.54 -8.99 18.50
CA MET A 1 -44.13 -7.57 18.31
C MET A 1 -42.78 -7.22 18.92
N ARG A 2 -42.35 -7.76 20.07
CA ARG A 2 -41.01 -7.48 20.67
C ARG A 2 -39.83 -8.13 19.95
N ILE A 3 -39.99 -9.32 19.38
CA ILE A 3 -38.91 -10.07 18.66
C ILE A 3 -38.62 -9.43 17.31
N THR A 4 -39.63 -8.91 16.63
CA THR A 4 -39.48 -8.23 15.31
C THR A 4 -38.72 -6.90 15.43
N LEU A 5 -38.85 -6.20 16.54
CA LEU A 5 -38.10 -4.95 16.81
C LEU A 5 -36.61 -5.24 17.07
N ILE A 6 -36.28 -6.35 17.72
CA ILE A 6 -34.88 -6.76 18.00
C ILE A 6 -34.17 -7.18 16.70
N LEU A 7 -34.88 -7.88 15.82
CA LEU A 7 -34.32 -8.29 14.52
C LEU A 7 -34.06 -7.09 13.60
N PHE A 8 -34.91 -6.06 13.63
CA PHE A 8 -34.73 -4.85 12.83
C PHE A 8 -33.57 -3.97 13.35
N GLY A 9 -33.35 -3.94 14.68
CA GLY A 9 -32.20 -3.25 15.29
C GLY A 9 -30.86 -3.89 14.96
N PHE A 10 -30.79 -5.20 14.78
CA PHE A 10 -29.56 -5.92 14.45
C PHE A 10 -29.13 -5.73 12.98
N LEU A 11 -30.09 -5.46 12.08
CA LEU A 11 -29.82 -5.24 10.66
C LEU A 11 -29.17 -3.88 10.34
N LEU A 12 -29.30 -2.90 11.27
CA LEU A 12 -28.73 -1.55 11.11
C LEU A 12 -27.24 -1.44 11.49
N LEU A 13 -26.64 -2.47 12.08
CA LEU A 13 -25.24 -2.46 12.54
C LEU A 13 -24.23 -2.90 11.47
N LEU A 14 -24.68 -3.25 10.26
CA LEU A 14 -23.78 -3.74 9.18
C LEU A 14 -23.36 -2.68 8.17
N GLN A 15 -23.66 -1.40 8.42
CA GLN A 15 -23.27 -0.29 7.53
C GLN A 15 -21.88 0.27 7.89
N SER A 16 -20.86 -0.57 7.97
CA SER A 16 -19.47 -0.09 7.90
C SER A 16 -19.01 -0.15 6.44
N CYS A 17 -19.52 0.74 5.60
CA CYS A 17 -19.00 0.96 4.26
C CYS A 17 -17.80 1.91 4.36
N GLU A 18 -16.57 1.38 4.35
CA GLU A 18 -15.43 2.19 3.91
C GLU A 18 -15.70 2.61 2.46
N SER A 19 -15.45 3.88 2.14
CA SER A 19 -15.54 4.37 0.76
C SER A 19 -14.68 3.48 -0.13
N PRO A 20 -15.18 2.98 -1.27
CA PRO A 20 -14.41 2.12 -2.15
C PRO A 20 -13.13 2.86 -2.56
N ALA A 21 -11.99 2.18 -2.46
CA ALA A 21 -10.74 2.73 -2.94
C ALA A 21 -10.83 2.99 -4.45
N PHE A 22 -10.35 4.14 -4.90
CA PHE A 22 -10.23 4.47 -6.33
C PHE A 22 -9.38 3.43 -7.07
N TYR A 23 -8.33 2.94 -6.39
CA TYR A 23 -7.46 1.89 -6.89
C TYR A 23 -6.93 1.06 -5.72
N ASN A 24 -6.88 -0.25 -5.89
CA ASN A 24 -6.27 -1.14 -4.90
C ASN A 24 -5.77 -2.41 -5.60
N LYS A 25 -4.45 -2.56 -5.67
CA LYS A 25 -3.81 -3.77 -6.23
C LYS A 25 -2.61 -4.18 -5.40
N SER A 26 -2.41 -5.49 -5.30
CA SER A 26 -1.29 -6.13 -4.63
C SER A 26 -0.48 -6.96 -5.62
N TYR A 27 0.82 -7.07 -5.35
CA TYR A 27 1.74 -7.99 -5.98
C TYR A 27 2.27 -8.95 -4.92
N ALA A 28 1.91 -10.22 -5.02
CA ALA A 28 2.41 -11.27 -4.13
C ALA A 28 3.74 -11.82 -4.63
N PHE A 29 4.69 -12.06 -3.72
CA PHE A 29 5.99 -12.62 -4.05
C PHE A 29 5.96 -14.14 -3.89
N GLU A 30 6.58 -14.85 -4.84
CA GLU A 30 6.75 -16.30 -4.76
C GLU A 30 7.68 -16.65 -3.59
N ASP A 31 7.36 -17.73 -2.88
CA ASP A 31 8.12 -18.24 -1.74
C ASP A 31 8.42 -17.19 -0.65
N ASN A 32 7.58 -16.12 -0.57
CA ASN A 32 7.77 -14.98 0.34
C ASN A 32 9.13 -14.28 0.15
N LYS A 33 9.61 -14.19 -1.10
CA LYS A 33 10.93 -13.64 -1.43
C LYS A 33 10.84 -12.53 -2.47
N TRP A 34 11.38 -11.37 -2.14
CA TRP A 34 11.48 -10.25 -3.09
C TRP A 34 12.86 -10.16 -3.68
N SER A 35 13.03 -10.65 -4.91
CA SER A 35 14.26 -10.51 -5.70
C SER A 35 14.42 -9.09 -6.27
N GLN A 36 15.67 -8.60 -6.40
CA GLN A 36 15.97 -7.31 -7.07
C GLN A 36 15.50 -7.26 -8.53
N ASP A 37 15.37 -8.41 -9.17
CA ASP A 37 14.90 -8.51 -10.56
C ASP A 37 13.38 -8.35 -10.67
N VAL A 38 12.64 -8.51 -9.56
CA VAL A 38 11.20 -8.37 -9.51
C VAL A 38 10.83 -6.93 -9.17
N LYS A 39 10.12 -6.27 -10.09
CA LYS A 39 9.72 -4.87 -9.98
C LYS A 39 8.20 -4.73 -10.09
N PRO A 40 7.46 -4.85 -8.97
CA PRO A 40 6.01 -4.66 -8.96
C PRO A 40 5.61 -3.35 -9.63
N SER A 41 4.64 -3.42 -10.54
CA SER A 41 4.23 -2.29 -11.37
C SER A 41 2.72 -2.11 -11.34
N PHE A 42 2.30 -0.88 -11.13
CA PHE A 42 0.90 -0.46 -11.04
C PHE A 42 0.64 0.65 -12.04
N SER A 43 -0.40 0.48 -12.87
CA SER A 43 -0.77 1.48 -13.87
C SER A 43 -2.18 1.97 -13.62
N ILE A 44 -2.36 3.30 -13.57
CA ILE A 44 -3.61 3.95 -13.21
C ILE A 44 -3.85 5.11 -14.17
N ASP A 45 -5.09 5.27 -14.62
CA ASP A 45 -5.52 6.36 -15.50
C ASP A 45 -6.31 7.39 -14.71
N PHE A 46 -5.73 8.58 -14.49
CA PHE A 46 -6.37 9.68 -13.77
C PHE A 46 -7.13 10.59 -14.73
N LYS A 47 -8.37 10.88 -14.39
CA LYS A 47 -9.33 11.59 -15.27
C LYS A 47 -9.45 13.08 -15.01
N ASP A 48 -8.90 13.55 -13.89
CA ASP A 48 -8.86 14.98 -13.56
C ASP A 48 -7.59 15.35 -12.80
N THR A 49 -7.31 16.66 -12.70
CA THR A 49 -6.15 17.21 -11.98
C THR A 49 -6.54 18.00 -10.73
N LEU A 50 -7.84 18.01 -10.38
CA LEU A 50 -8.37 18.79 -9.25
C LEU A 50 -8.50 17.94 -7.99
N THR A 51 -8.86 16.68 -8.17
CA THR A 51 -9.02 15.71 -7.07
C THR A 51 -7.70 15.50 -6.32
N LEU A 52 -7.80 15.48 -5.01
CA LEU A 52 -6.71 15.12 -4.12
C LEU A 52 -6.78 13.63 -3.82
N TYR A 53 -5.63 12.98 -3.82
CA TYR A 53 -5.53 11.54 -3.57
C TYR A 53 -4.62 11.24 -2.40
N ASP A 54 -5.00 10.28 -1.58
CA ASP A 54 -4.11 9.61 -0.63
C ASP A 54 -3.57 8.34 -1.26
N PHE A 55 -2.25 8.18 -1.26
CA PHE A 55 -1.55 7.00 -1.73
C PHE A 55 -1.03 6.23 -0.54
N VAL A 56 -1.33 4.95 -0.47
CA VAL A 56 -0.87 4.04 0.59
C VAL A 56 -0.15 2.87 -0.06
N ILE A 57 1.15 2.77 0.20
CA ILE A 57 1.93 1.58 -0.10
C ILE A 57 1.93 0.73 1.15
N THR A 58 1.44 -0.51 1.05
CA THR A 58 1.45 -1.47 2.16
C THR A 58 2.39 -2.61 1.83
N LEU A 59 3.38 -2.82 2.70
CA LEU A 59 4.28 -3.96 2.72
C LEU A 59 3.76 -4.96 3.75
N ARG A 60 3.55 -6.22 3.37
CA ARG A 60 3.24 -7.30 4.33
C ARG A 60 4.43 -8.23 4.46
N THR A 61 4.86 -8.42 5.70
CA THR A 61 5.95 -9.33 6.06
C THR A 61 5.44 -10.41 6.99
N THR A 62 6.20 -11.48 7.15
CA THR A 62 6.00 -12.37 8.29
C THR A 62 6.66 -11.80 9.55
N THR A 63 6.37 -12.40 10.71
CA THR A 63 7.05 -12.06 11.98
C THR A 63 8.50 -12.54 12.03
N ASP A 64 8.97 -13.28 11.01
CA ASP A 64 10.35 -13.76 10.90
C ASP A 64 11.23 -12.82 10.06
N TYR A 65 10.65 -11.70 9.56
CA TYR A 65 11.38 -10.65 8.87
C TYR A 65 12.48 -10.07 9.76
N LYS A 66 13.73 -10.06 9.27
CA LYS A 66 14.92 -9.85 10.10
C LYS A 66 15.35 -8.38 10.27
N TYR A 67 14.84 -7.49 9.42
CA TYR A 67 15.31 -6.10 9.37
C TYR A 67 14.32 -5.16 10.06
N ASN A 68 14.82 -4.05 10.60
CA ASN A 68 14.00 -3.00 11.23
C ASN A 68 13.43 -1.99 10.24
N ASN A 69 13.80 -2.11 8.96
CA ASN A 69 13.28 -1.30 7.86
C ASN A 69 13.39 -2.04 6.52
N LEU A 70 12.76 -1.45 5.50
CA LEU A 70 12.99 -1.77 4.10
C LEU A 70 13.10 -0.47 3.32
N TRP A 71 14.21 -0.26 2.63
CA TRP A 71 14.32 0.79 1.64
C TRP A 71 13.70 0.34 0.32
N VAL A 72 12.86 1.19 -0.26
CA VAL A 72 12.24 0.99 -1.57
C VAL A 72 12.48 2.21 -2.44
N PHE A 73 12.66 2.00 -3.73
CA PHE A 73 12.61 3.09 -4.71
C PHE A 73 11.24 3.08 -5.39
N LEU A 74 10.56 4.20 -5.36
CA LEU A 74 9.34 4.44 -6.11
C LEU A 74 9.69 5.18 -7.40
N ASN A 75 9.51 4.51 -8.54
CA ASN A 75 9.63 5.12 -9.85
C ASN A 75 8.25 5.52 -10.33
N THR A 76 8.01 6.81 -10.45
CA THR A 76 6.76 7.37 -10.98
C THR A 76 6.97 7.88 -12.39
N THR A 77 6.22 7.34 -13.33
CA THR A 77 6.20 7.81 -14.74
C THR A 77 4.84 8.42 -15.03
N PRO A 78 4.73 9.74 -15.14
CA PRO A 78 3.51 10.44 -15.56
C PRO A 78 3.29 10.32 -17.07
N PRO A 79 2.12 10.82 -17.60
CA PRO A 79 1.79 10.76 -19.03
C PRO A 79 2.79 11.50 -19.94
N ASP A 80 3.54 12.49 -19.42
CA ASP A 80 4.59 13.19 -20.18
C ASP A 80 5.88 12.37 -20.35
N GLY A 81 5.95 11.19 -19.75
CA GLY A 81 7.08 10.25 -19.85
C GLY A 81 8.30 10.59 -18.98
N LYS A 82 8.28 11.68 -18.23
CA LYS A 82 9.41 12.09 -17.37
C LYS A 82 9.39 11.36 -16.05
N SER A 83 10.06 10.22 -16.00
CA SER A 83 10.13 9.41 -14.79
C SER A 83 10.96 10.06 -13.69
N VAL A 84 10.46 9.94 -12.46
CA VAL A 84 11.17 10.32 -11.23
C VAL A 84 11.34 9.08 -10.37
N ARG A 85 12.55 8.90 -9.82
CA ARG A 85 12.92 7.78 -8.94
C ARG A 85 13.28 8.33 -7.56
N GLU A 86 12.52 7.98 -6.54
CA GLU A 86 12.66 8.50 -5.18
C GLU A 86 12.84 7.36 -4.17
N PRO A 87 13.82 7.47 -3.24
CA PRO A 87 13.98 6.49 -2.17
C PRO A 87 13.02 6.77 -1.01
N TYR A 88 12.44 5.70 -0.46
CA TYR A 88 11.60 5.75 0.72
C TYR A 88 11.96 4.64 1.69
N GLU A 89 11.93 4.95 2.98
CA GLU A 89 12.12 3.99 4.05
C GLU A 89 10.77 3.54 4.61
N ILE A 90 10.53 2.24 4.59
CA ILE A 90 9.42 1.61 5.31
C ILE A 90 9.99 1.05 6.61
N LYS A 91 9.69 1.69 7.73
CA LYS A 91 10.09 1.20 9.05
C LYS A 91 9.22 0.04 9.47
N THR A 92 9.84 -1.05 9.93
CA THR A 92 9.15 -2.29 10.30
C THR A 92 9.11 -2.50 11.81
N THR A 93 10.14 -2.04 12.54
CA THR A 93 10.19 -2.14 14.01
C THR A 93 10.68 -0.85 14.65
N TYR A 94 10.27 -0.65 15.89
CA TYR A 94 10.86 0.33 16.81
C TYR A 94 12.23 -0.15 17.35
N PRO A 95 13.03 0.72 17.97
CA PRO A 95 14.31 0.32 18.57
C PRO A 95 14.21 -0.75 19.66
N ASP A 96 13.06 -0.89 20.30
CA ASP A 96 12.79 -1.93 21.31
C ASP A 96 12.40 -3.28 20.69
N GLY A 97 12.36 -3.38 19.35
CA GLY A 97 11.98 -4.58 18.59
C GLY A 97 10.49 -4.78 18.41
N SER A 98 9.63 -3.91 18.93
CA SER A 98 8.19 -3.97 18.69
C SER A 98 7.86 -3.56 17.25
N TRP A 99 6.83 -4.19 16.69
CA TRP A 99 6.44 -3.96 15.30
C TRP A 99 5.79 -2.58 15.07
N ILE A 100 6.20 -1.90 14.00
CA ILE A 100 5.52 -0.73 13.47
C ILE A 100 4.50 -1.22 12.45
N GLY A 101 3.21 -1.02 12.72
CA GLY A 101 2.12 -1.43 11.84
C GLY A 101 1.12 -2.36 12.52
N LYS A 102 0.27 -3.00 11.70
CA LYS A 102 -0.80 -3.87 12.20
C LYS A 102 -0.35 -5.32 12.14
N LYS A 103 -0.18 -5.94 13.31
CA LYS A 103 0.12 -7.38 13.42
C LYS A 103 -1.18 -8.17 13.51
N THR A 104 -1.29 -9.22 12.68
CA THR A 104 -2.40 -10.18 12.72
C THR A 104 -1.81 -11.60 12.57
N GLY A 105 -1.77 -12.36 13.67
CA GLY A 105 -1.10 -13.65 13.71
C GLY A 105 0.40 -13.52 13.40
N THR A 106 0.85 -14.20 12.36
CA THR A 106 2.25 -14.17 11.87
C THR A 106 2.49 -13.13 10.78
N VAL A 107 1.51 -12.29 10.43
CA VAL A 107 1.62 -11.27 9.39
C VAL A 107 1.66 -9.89 10.02
N VAL A 108 2.55 -9.04 9.52
CA VAL A 108 2.65 -7.62 9.91
C VAL A 108 2.49 -6.74 8.66
N GLU A 109 1.57 -5.78 8.74
CA GLU A 109 1.32 -4.79 7.69
C GLU A 109 2.00 -3.47 8.04
N HIS A 110 2.93 -3.04 7.20
CA HIS A 110 3.65 -1.77 7.31
C HIS A 110 3.18 -0.81 6.23
N GLN A 111 2.95 0.45 6.57
CA GLN A 111 2.39 1.42 5.61
C GLN A 111 3.31 2.62 5.42
N LEU A 112 3.45 3.02 4.16
CA LEU A 112 4.01 4.29 3.73
C LEU A 112 2.88 5.10 3.11
N VAL A 113 2.56 6.26 3.69
CA VAL A 113 1.36 7.05 3.34
C VAL A 113 1.76 8.41 2.79
N PHE A 114 1.24 8.73 1.61
CA PHE A 114 1.36 10.05 0.99
C PHE A 114 -0.03 10.70 0.94
N LYS A 115 -0.25 11.69 1.80
CA LYS A 115 -1.57 12.33 1.91
C LYS A 115 -1.74 13.50 0.95
N ARG A 116 -2.99 13.70 0.49
CA ARG A 116 -3.48 14.86 -0.24
C ARG A 116 -2.60 15.23 -1.45
N ARG A 117 -2.24 14.22 -2.26
CA ARG A 117 -1.42 14.43 -3.46
C ARG A 117 -2.29 14.87 -4.62
N LYS A 118 -1.85 15.92 -5.31
CA LYS A 118 -2.44 16.41 -6.55
C LYS A 118 -1.56 15.95 -7.72
N LEU A 119 -2.21 15.47 -8.77
CA LEU A 119 -1.50 15.01 -9.97
C LEU A 119 -1.56 16.09 -11.06
N PRO A 120 -0.40 16.51 -11.61
CA PRO A 120 -0.35 17.64 -12.55
C PRO A 120 -0.88 17.32 -13.95
N TYR A 121 -0.95 16.04 -14.33
CA TYR A 121 -1.31 15.63 -15.69
C TYR A 121 -2.48 14.65 -15.68
N LEU A 122 -3.38 14.78 -16.67
CA LEU A 122 -4.40 13.77 -16.99
C LEU A 122 -3.75 12.60 -17.71
N GLY A 123 -4.27 11.39 -17.47
CA GLY A 123 -3.88 10.21 -18.20
C GLY A 123 -3.18 9.16 -17.35
N LYS A 124 -2.47 8.27 -18.05
CA LYS A 124 -1.92 7.05 -17.46
C LYS A 124 -0.60 7.31 -16.74
N TYR A 125 -0.60 7.06 -15.42
CA TYR A 125 0.60 6.99 -14.60
C TYR A 125 1.03 5.54 -14.42
N LYS A 126 2.35 5.34 -14.35
CA LYS A 126 2.95 4.07 -13.98
C LYS A 126 3.79 4.25 -12.72
N PHE A 127 3.52 3.42 -11.72
CA PHE A 127 4.28 3.35 -10.47
C PHE A 127 5.00 2.00 -10.42
N VAL A 128 6.32 2.02 -10.25
CA VAL A 128 7.14 0.80 -10.13
C VAL A 128 7.89 0.85 -8.82
N LEU A 129 7.80 -0.25 -8.05
CA LEU A 129 8.52 -0.40 -6.80
C LEU A 129 9.74 -1.32 -7.01
N GLU A 130 10.89 -0.89 -6.47
CA GLU A 130 12.11 -1.67 -6.45
C GLU A 130 12.60 -1.77 -5.01
N GLN A 131 13.04 -2.96 -4.58
CA GLN A 131 13.71 -3.06 -3.30
C GLN A 131 15.07 -2.35 -3.35
N GLY A 132 15.45 -1.68 -2.25
CA GLY A 132 16.62 -0.80 -2.18
C GLY A 132 17.70 -1.28 -1.23
N ILE A 133 17.80 -2.59 -0.97
CA ILE A 133 18.88 -3.15 -0.14
C ILE A 133 19.93 -3.82 -1.01
N SER A 134 21.11 -4.09 -0.41
CA SER A 134 22.26 -4.68 -1.12
C SER A 134 22.12 -6.16 -1.41
N GLU A 135 21.20 -6.86 -0.76
CA GLU A 135 20.96 -8.29 -0.97
C GLU A 135 20.14 -8.52 -2.23
N LYS A 136 20.52 -9.54 -3.00
CA LYS A 136 19.81 -9.89 -4.24
C LYS A 136 18.36 -10.31 -3.99
N GLU A 137 18.08 -10.88 -2.84
CA GLU A 137 16.79 -11.41 -2.46
C GLU A 137 16.54 -11.16 -0.98
N ILE A 138 15.32 -10.73 -0.66
CA ILE A 138 14.86 -10.49 0.70
C ILE A 138 13.82 -11.54 1.05
N ASP A 139 14.06 -12.27 2.13
CA ASP A 139 13.12 -13.26 2.66
C ASP A 139 12.01 -12.60 3.48
N GLU A 140 10.92 -13.35 3.68
CA GLU A 140 9.82 -13.03 4.58
C GLU A 140 8.96 -11.82 4.14
N ILE A 141 8.97 -11.52 2.84
CA ILE A 141 8.10 -10.53 2.20
C ILE A 141 6.95 -11.25 1.50
N LEU A 142 5.73 -11.06 1.98
CA LEU A 142 4.54 -11.71 1.41
C LEU A 142 4.07 -11.00 0.15
N ASP A 143 3.87 -9.70 0.24
CA ASP A 143 3.44 -8.86 -0.88
C ASP A 143 3.69 -7.38 -0.63
N ILE A 144 3.53 -6.61 -1.71
CA ILE A 144 3.48 -5.17 -1.68
C ILE A 144 2.26 -4.69 -2.47
N SER A 145 1.54 -3.72 -1.93
CA SER A 145 0.33 -3.19 -2.57
C SER A 145 0.37 -1.68 -2.70
N LEU A 146 -0.37 -1.18 -3.69
CA LEU A 146 -0.68 0.23 -3.85
C LEU A 146 -2.19 0.44 -3.79
N ARG A 147 -2.63 1.23 -2.81
CA ARG A 147 -4.00 1.70 -2.65
C ARG A 147 -4.04 3.21 -2.86
N ILE A 148 -5.01 3.68 -3.61
CA ILE A 148 -5.25 5.10 -3.85
C ILE A 148 -6.70 5.40 -3.48
N GLN A 149 -6.91 6.45 -2.71
CA GLN A 149 -8.23 6.92 -2.29
C GLN A 149 -8.39 8.38 -2.66
N GLU A 150 -9.58 8.74 -3.14
CA GLU A 150 -9.97 10.13 -3.28
C GLU A 150 -10.20 10.73 -1.90
N VAL A 151 -9.66 11.92 -1.68
CA VAL A 151 -9.92 12.69 -0.46
C VAL A 151 -11.24 13.42 -0.63
N THR A 152 -12.28 12.92 0.04
CA THR A 152 -13.55 13.65 0.18
C THR A 152 -13.41 14.71 1.27
N GLU A 153 -13.88 15.95 0.98
CA GLU A 153 -13.96 17.03 1.97
C GLU A 153 -15.00 16.75 3.04
#